data_efddaae58e658b5c99004519641774bf
#
_entry.id   efddaae58e658b5c99004519641774bf
#
_cell.length_a   1.000
_cell.length_b   1.000
_cell.length_c   1.000
_cell.angle_alpha   90.00
_cell.angle_beta   90.00
_cell.angle_gamma   90.00
#
_symmetry.space_group_name_H-M   'P 1'
#
loop_
_entity.id
_entity.type
_entity.pdbx_description
1 polymer ?
#
loop_
_entity_poly.entity_id
_entity_poly.type
_entity_poly.pdbx_seq_one_letter_code
_entity_poly.pdbx_strand_id
1 'polypeptide(L)'
;ISDGQVTYLNPVAQRLTGWQGFDAAGCDVDEVIRLVPSEVGADLKSPLRAAMRDDRALPPTRGAVSHRTTHQRFDVELSASPIADRHGHVTGAVAVLRDVTQAVAMQARMARLAHYDVLTDLPNRVLLQDRAQQAIAQAQREGKCVAVIYLDLDGFKQVNDAMGHDVGDQLLVQWSRRLQAVVRQTDTVCRQGGDEFVLLLPAIGGAEQAGVVARKLMQQCVEPFVLQGVTLSLGLS
;
A
#
# COMPACT_ATOMS: atom_id res chain seq x y z
N ILE A 1 -17.39 -0.52 30.39
CA ILE A 1 -16.59 0.37 31.26
C ILE A 1 -17.52 1.18 32.14
N SER A 2 -17.07 1.50 33.34
CA SER A 2 -17.70 2.45 34.23
C SER A 2 -16.63 3.40 34.76
N ASP A 3 -16.93 4.69 34.85
CA ASP A 3 -15.97 5.73 35.32
C ASP A 3 -14.61 5.73 34.58
N GLY A 4 -14.62 5.30 33.30
CA GLY A 4 -13.42 5.17 32.48
C GLY A 4 -12.61 3.92 32.78
N GLN A 5 -13.05 3.06 33.68
CA GLN A 5 -12.39 1.78 34.00
C GLN A 5 -13.04 0.63 33.28
N VAL A 6 -12.24 -0.35 32.87
CA VAL A 6 -12.71 -1.59 32.26
C VAL A 6 -13.37 -2.46 33.31
N THR A 7 -14.61 -2.88 33.04
CA THR A 7 -15.34 -3.82 33.90
C THR A 7 -15.35 -5.24 33.34
N TYR A 8 -15.28 -5.36 32.02
CA TYR A 8 -15.29 -6.67 31.36
C TYR A 8 -14.62 -6.60 29.98
N LEU A 9 -13.87 -7.63 29.66
CA LEU A 9 -13.27 -7.87 28.34
C LEU A 9 -13.69 -9.27 27.86
N ASN A 10 -14.32 -9.33 26.70
CA ASN A 10 -14.61 -10.62 26.08
C ASN A 10 -13.33 -11.29 25.52
N PRO A 11 -13.36 -12.61 25.19
CA PRO A 11 -12.16 -13.31 24.72
C PRO A 11 -11.52 -12.72 23.45
N VAL A 12 -12.32 -12.11 22.58
CA VAL A 12 -11.80 -11.45 21.36
C VAL A 12 -11.03 -10.19 21.72
N ALA A 13 -11.57 -9.35 22.59
CA ALA A 13 -10.89 -8.16 23.06
C ALA A 13 -9.60 -8.50 23.82
N GLN A 14 -9.61 -9.56 24.65
CA GLN A 14 -8.41 -10.07 25.33
C GLN A 14 -7.32 -10.46 24.32
N ARG A 15 -7.69 -11.17 23.24
CA ARG A 15 -6.75 -11.55 22.18
C ARG A 15 -6.18 -10.36 21.43
N LEU A 16 -6.97 -9.33 21.15
CA LEU A 16 -6.52 -8.16 20.41
C LEU A 16 -5.62 -7.25 21.25
N THR A 17 -5.96 -7.07 22.52
CA THR A 17 -5.25 -6.17 23.44
C THR A 17 -4.07 -6.83 24.16
N GLY A 18 -4.10 -8.16 24.31
CA GLY A 18 -3.15 -8.92 25.12
C GLY A 18 -3.36 -8.82 26.62
N TRP A 19 -4.50 -8.26 27.05
CA TRP A 19 -4.91 -8.22 28.44
C TRP A 19 -5.77 -9.43 28.79
N GLN A 20 -5.53 -10.03 29.96
CA GLN A 20 -6.47 -10.98 30.51
C GLN A 20 -7.63 -10.25 31.18
N GLY A 21 -8.84 -10.84 31.16
CA GLY A 21 -10.02 -10.15 31.65
C GLY A 21 -9.92 -9.71 33.13
N PHE A 22 -9.28 -10.52 33.98
CA PHE A 22 -9.07 -10.22 35.39
C PHE A 22 -7.99 -9.14 35.62
N ASP A 23 -6.97 -9.07 34.77
CA ASP A 23 -5.91 -8.04 34.85
C ASP A 23 -6.41 -6.67 34.35
N ALA A 24 -7.34 -6.69 33.36
CA ALA A 24 -7.90 -5.48 32.78
C ALA A 24 -8.98 -4.83 33.64
N ALA A 25 -9.63 -5.63 34.53
CA ALA A 25 -10.70 -5.11 35.37
C ALA A 25 -10.18 -4.06 36.36
N GLY A 26 -10.81 -2.88 36.35
CA GLY A 26 -10.39 -1.74 37.15
C GLY A 26 -9.27 -0.90 36.55
N CYS A 27 -8.62 -1.33 35.44
CA CYS A 27 -7.64 -0.52 34.73
C CYS A 27 -8.33 0.55 33.88
N ASP A 28 -7.59 1.61 33.61
CA ASP A 28 -8.04 2.69 32.71
C ASP A 28 -8.24 2.14 31.29
N VAL A 29 -9.34 2.49 30.66
CA VAL A 29 -9.68 2.00 29.32
C VAL A 29 -8.66 2.41 28.27
N ASP A 30 -8.05 3.60 28.39
CA ASP A 30 -7.06 4.09 27.45
C ASP A 30 -5.70 3.38 27.59
N GLU A 31 -5.46 2.76 28.77
CA GLU A 31 -4.33 1.88 28.97
C GLU A 31 -4.57 0.50 28.36
N VAL A 32 -5.78 -0.02 28.51
CA VAL A 32 -6.16 -1.36 28.01
C VAL A 32 -6.39 -1.36 26.50
N ILE A 33 -7.08 -0.33 25.99
CA ILE A 33 -7.33 -0.15 24.55
C ILE A 33 -6.47 1.02 24.06
N ARG A 34 -5.21 0.73 23.82
CA ARG A 34 -4.27 1.71 23.30
C ARG A 34 -4.48 1.89 21.79
N LEU A 35 -5.39 2.82 21.44
CA LEU A 35 -5.65 3.18 20.04
C LEU A 35 -4.53 4.06 19.50
N VAL A 36 -3.93 3.62 18.41
CA VAL A 36 -2.98 4.40 17.62
C VAL A 36 -3.71 4.88 16.37
N PRO A 37 -3.67 6.18 16.04
CA PRO A 37 -4.27 6.70 14.82
C PRO A 37 -3.73 5.98 13.59
N SER A 38 -4.58 5.70 12.61
CA SER A 38 -4.13 5.20 11.30
C SER A 38 -3.46 6.31 10.48
N GLU A 39 -3.78 7.58 10.76
CA GLU A 39 -3.22 8.76 10.11
C GLU A 39 -2.40 9.58 11.11
N VAL A 40 -1.25 10.10 10.66
CA VAL A 40 -0.37 10.95 11.45
C VAL A 40 -1.07 12.29 11.73
N GLY A 41 -1.30 12.58 13.03
CA GLY A 41 -1.88 13.86 13.46
C GLY A 41 -3.34 13.82 13.91
N ALA A 42 -4.02 12.69 13.84
CA ALA A 42 -5.36 12.54 14.42
C ALA A 42 -5.25 12.38 15.95
N ASP A 43 -5.76 13.37 16.70
CA ASP A 43 -5.92 13.27 18.16
C ASP A 43 -7.11 12.36 18.46
N LEU A 44 -6.85 11.07 18.66
CA LEU A 44 -7.87 10.12 19.09
C LEU A 44 -8.10 10.28 20.60
N LYS A 45 -8.86 11.29 20.97
CA LYS A 45 -9.51 11.29 22.31
C LYS A 45 -10.31 10.00 22.41
N SER A 46 -10.17 9.32 23.57
CA SER A 46 -10.82 8.03 23.79
C SER A 46 -12.29 8.05 23.32
N PRO A 47 -12.69 7.28 22.29
CA PRO A 47 -14.07 7.24 21.83
C PRO A 47 -15.01 6.78 22.92
N LEU A 48 -14.56 5.93 23.85
CA LEU A 48 -15.39 5.46 24.96
C LEU A 48 -15.69 6.57 25.96
N ARG A 49 -14.68 7.36 26.33
CA ARG A 49 -14.87 8.51 27.21
C ARG A 49 -15.76 9.57 26.58
N ALA A 50 -15.63 9.78 25.27
CA ALA A 50 -16.47 10.69 24.53
C ALA A 50 -17.92 10.20 24.49
N ALA A 51 -18.18 8.91 24.27
CA ALA A 51 -19.52 8.34 24.29
C ALA A 51 -20.20 8.49 25.65
N MET A 52 -19.47 8.31 26.74
CA MET A 52 -19.98 8.51 28.10
C MET A 52 -20.30 9.98 28.40
N ARG A 53 -19.40 10.90 28.01
CA ARG A 53 -19.55 12.33 28.30
C ARG A 53 -20.69 12.96 27.48
N ASP A 54 -20.77 12.59 26.20
CA ASP A 54 -21.69 13.23 25.25
C ASP A 54 -23.05 12.49 25.19
N ASP A 55 -23.23 11.44 26.00
CA ASP A 55 -24.42 10.58 26.08
C ASP A 55 -24.97 10.17 24.70
N ARG A 56 -24.06 9.79 23.81
CA ARG A 56 -24.41 9.37 22.45
C ARG A 56 -23.51 8.28 21.93
N ALA A 57 -24.08 7.43 21.08
CA ALA A 57 -23.29 6.48 20.32
C ALA A 57 -22.37 7.24 19.33
N LEU A 58 -21.10 6.82 19.29
CA LEU A 58 -20.16 7.34 18.32
C LEU A 58 -20.06 6.41 17.11
N PRO A 59 -19.95 6.98 15.90
CA PRO A 59 -19.79 6.19 14.69
C PRO A 59 -18.48 5.40 14.76
N PRO A 60 -18.39 4.28 14.00
CA PRO A 60 -17.17 3.50 13.92
C PRO A 60 -15.97 4.35 13.52
N THR A 61 -14.91 4.29 14.31
CA THR A 61 -13.64 4.97 14.06
C THR A 61 -12.57 3.94 13.78
N ARG A 62 -11.80 4.14 12.72
CA ARG A 62 -10.68 3.26 12.38
C ARG A 62 -9.41 3.67 13.12
N GLY A 63 -8.70 2.68 13.63
CA GLY A 63 -7.42 2.85 14.31
C GLY A 63 -6.70 1.52 14.37
N ALA A 64 -5.58 1.48 15.08
CA ALA A 64 -4.90 0.25 15.37
C ALA A 64 -4.79 0.04 16.89
N VAL A 65 -4.88 -1.20 17.32
CA VAL A 65 -4.60 -1.61 18.70
C VAL A 65 -3.28 -2.36 18.70
N SER A 66 -2.39 -2.01 19.65
CA SER A 66 -1.14 -2.72 19.86
C SER A 66 -1.30 -3.73 20.98
N HIS A 67 -1.01 -4.99 20.70
CA HIS A 67 -1.02 -6.06 21.69
C HIS A 67 0.03 -5.81 22.78
N ARG A 68 -0.36 -5.87 24.06
CA ARG A 68 0.46 -5.46 25.21
C ARG A 68 1.83 -6.14 25.28
N THR A 69 1.91 -7.43 25.00
CA THR A 69 3.13 -8.24 25.18
C THR A 69 3.88 -8.53 23.88
N THR A 70 3.17 -8.80 22.80
CA THR A 70 3.79 -9.13 21.51
C THR A 70 4.09 -7.91 20.64
N HIS A 71 3.55 -6.74 21.00
CA HIS A 71 3.58 -5.52 20.20
C HIS A 71 2.99 -5.69 18.78
N GLN A 72 2.30 -6.79 18.55
CA GLN A 72 1.57 -7.01 17.29
C GLN A 72 0.49 -5.94 17.14
N ARG A 73 0.43 -5.36 15.94
CA ARG A 73 -0.56 -4.35 15.58
C ARG A 73 -1.74 -5.00 14.88
N PHE A 74 -2.95 -4.68 15.34
CA PHE A 74 -4.21 -5.06 14.72
C PHE A 74 -4.94 -3.81 14.26
N ASP A 75 -5.32 -3.77 12.99
CA ASP A 75 -6.21 -2.72 12.50
C ASP A 75 -7.63 -3.03 12.97
N VAL A 76 -8.22 -2.07 13.66
CA VAL A 76 -9.55 -2.23 14.27
C VAL A 76 -10.49 -1.12 13.87
N GLU A 77 -11.75 -1.46 13.80
CA GLU A 77 -12.86 -0.52 13.76
C GLU A 77 -13.51 -0.54 15.15
N LEU A 78 -13.49 0.60 15.82
CA LEU A 78 -14.03 0.77 17.17
C LEU A 78 -15.29 1.61 17.11
N SER A 79 -16.38 1.10 17.66
CA SER A 79 -17.59 1.85 17.97
C SER A 79 -17.82 1.86 19.47
N ALA A 80 -18.41 2.95 19.97
CA ALA A 80 -18.70 3.12 21.38
C ALA A 80 -20.13 3.61 21.56
N SER A 81 -20.82 3.04 22.56
CA SER A 81 -22.19 3.44 22.92
C SER A 81 -22.31 3.58 24.42
N PRO A 82 -23.01 4.59 24.94
CA PRO A 82 -23.29 4.73 26.36
C PRO A 82 -24.24 3.64 26.83
N ILE A 83 -24.14 3.28 28.09
CA ILE A 83 -25.08 2.42 28.82
C ILE A 83 -25.78 3.30 29.82
N ALA A 84 -27.12 3.43 29.69
CA ALA A 84 -27.93 4.20 30.63
C ALA A 84 -28.75 3.28 31.55
N ASP A 85 -29.03 3.76 32.75
CA ASP A 85 -29.96 3.13 33.67
C ASP A 85 -31.42 3.36 33.25
N ARG A 86 -32.37 2.81 34.02
CA ARG A 86 -33.81 2.99 33.79
C ARG A 86 -34.29 4.43 33.93
N HIS A 87 -33.48 5.30 34.48
CA HIS A 87 -33.76 6.72 34.67
C HIS A 87 -33.10 7.61 33.61
N GLY A 88 -32.38 7.01 32.68
CA GLY A 88 -31.65 7.70 31.61
C GLY A 88 -30.27 8.23 31.99
N HIS A 89 -29.75 7.90 33.18
CA HIS A 89 -28.39 8.32 33.57
C HIS A 89 -27.37 7.37 32.99
N VAL A 90 -26.33 7.92 32.37
CA VAL A 90 -25.22 7.13 31.84
C VAL A 90 -24.42 6.52 32.99
N THR A 91 -24.39 5.19 33.03
CA THR A 91 -23.69 4.40 34.05
C THR A 91 -22.41 3.76 33.53
N GLY A 92 -22.18 3.83 32.22
CA GLY A 92 -21.02 3.24 31.59
C GLY A 92 -21.04 3.37 30.08
N ALA A 93 -20.16 2.65 29.42
CA ALA A 93 -20.16 2.50 27.97
C ALA A 93 -19.74 1.11 27.53
N VAL A 94 -20.24 0.68 26.38
CA VAL A 94 -19.76 -0.52 25.68
C VAL A 94 -18.96 -0.12 24.46
N ALA A 95 -17.81 -0.77 24.28
CA ALA A 95 -17.04 -0.68 23.05
C ALA A 95 -17.15 -2.00 22.27
N VAL A 96 -17.29 -1.89 20.98
CA VAL A 96 -17.14 -3.01 20.05
C VAL A 96 -15.90 -2.79 19.23
N LEU A 97 -14.94 -3.70 19.38
CA LEU A 97 -13.70 -3.76 18.58
C LEU A 97 -13.90 -4.81 17.50
N ARG A 98 -13.90 -4.39 16.26
CA ARG A 98 -13.92 -5.26 15.10
C ARG A 98 -12.52 -5.33 14.50
N ASP A 99 -11.93 -6.51 14.47
CA ASP A 99 -10.68 -6.75 13.76
C ASP A 99 -10.93 -6.66 12.25
N VAL A 100 -10.29 -5.69 11.61
CA VAL A 100 -10.36 -5.46 10.16
C VAL A 100 -9.00 -5.62 9.48
N THR A 101 -8.00 -6.17 10.18
CA THR A 101 -6.63 -6.33 9.70
C THR A 101 -6.57 -7.05 8.36
N GLN A 102 -7.27 -8.19 8.26
CA GLN A 102 -7.30 -8.94 7.00
C GLN A 102 -8.06 -8.19 5.90
N ALA A 103 -9.15 -7.49 6.24
CA ALA A 103 -9.93 -6.75 5.27
C ALA A 103 -9.13 -5.57 4.69
N VAL A 104 -8.41 -4.83 5.55
CA VAL A 104 -7.53 -3.72 5.14
C VAL A 104 -6.38 -4.22 4.29
N ALA A 105 -5.70 -5.31 4.71
CA ALA A 105 -4.62 -5.92 3.94
C ALA A 105 -5.09 -6.42 2.57
N MET A 106 -6.27 -7.05 2.51
CA MET A 106 -6.85 -7.53 1.25
C MET A 106 -7.23 -6.38 0.33
N GLN A 107 -7.82 -5.31 0.87
CA GLN A 107 -8.16 -4.11 0.10
C GLN A 107 -6.90 -3.44 -0.47
N ALA A 108 -5.85 -3.30 0.33
CA ALA A 108 -4.56 -2.78 -0.12
C ALA A 108 -3.94 -3.66 -1.22
N ARG A 109 -4.02 -4.99 -1.05
CA ARG A 109 -3.54 -5.94 -2.06
C ARG A 109 -4.34 -5.85 -3.36
N MET A 110 -5.66 -5.77 -3.28
CA MET A 110 -6.51 -5.59 -4.47
C MET A 110 -6.22 -4.28 -5.20
N ALA A 111 -6.05 -3.17 -4.47
CA ALA A 111 -5.67 -1.89 -5.04
C ALA A 111 -4.30 -1.97 -5.74
N ARG A 112 -3.33 -2.69 -5.14
CA ARG A 112 -2.03 -2.90 -5.76
C ARG A 112 -2.13 -3.74 -7.04
N LEU A 113 -2.87 -4.85 -7.03
CA LEU A 113 -3.10 -5.70 -8.20
C LEU A 113 -3.83 -4.96 -9.33
N ALA A 114 -4.70 -4.01 -9.02
CA ALA A 114 -5.38 -3.20 -10.02
C ALA A 114 -4.44 -2.22 -10.76
N HIS A 115 -3.30 -1.83 -10.16
CA HIS A 115 -2.45 -0.76 -10.67
C HIS A 115 -1.00 -1.17 -10.95
N TYR A 116 -0.56 -2.33 -10.46
CA TYR A 116 0.83 -2.78 -10.59
C TYR A 116 0.92 -4.18 -11.18
N ASP A 117 1.99 -4.44 -11.91
CA ASP A 117 2.36 -5.77 -12.40
C ASP A 117 2.89 -6.63 -11.25
N VAL A 118 2.38 -7.85 -11.12
CA VAL A 118 2.66 -8.73 -9.97
C VAL A 118 4.11 -9.21 -9.95
N LEU A 119 4.71 -9.40 -11.12
CA LEU A 119 6.07 -9.95 -11.24
C LEU A 119 7.13 -8.89 -10.99
N THR A 120 6.99 -7.73 -11.64
CA THR A 120 8.02 -6.69 -11.66
C THR A 120 7.79 -5.56 -10.67
N ASP A 121 6.59 -5.49 -10.09
CA ASP A 121 6.12 -4.41 -9.23
C ASP A 121 6.13 -3.02 -9.91
N LEU A 122 6.19 -2.99 -11.23
CA LEU A 122 6.04 -1.78 -12.01
C LEU A 122 4.57 -1.39 -12.16
N PRO A 123 4.24 -0.12 -12.39
CA PRO A 123 2.95 0.29 -12.91
C PRO A 123 2.48 -0.61 -14.05
N ASN A 124 1.23 -1.02 -14.00
CA ASN A 124 0.59 -1.75 -15.09
C ASN A 124 -0.06 -0.77 -16.10
N ARG A 125 -0.68 -1.32 -17.14
CA ARG A 125 -1.36 -0.55 -18.18
C ARG A 125 -2.41 0.43 -17.64
N VAL A 126 -3.15 0.03 -16.59
CA VAL A 126 -4.20 0.89 -16.00
C VAL A 126 -3.60 2.13 -15.37
N LEU A 127 -2.57 1.95 -14.52
CA LEU A 127 -1.89 3.08 -13.88
C LEU A 127 -1.13 3.95 -14.89
N LEU A 128 -0.58 3.35 -15.96
CA LEU A 128 0.06 4.11 -17.03
C LEU A 128 -0.94 5.03 -17.72
N GLN A 129 -2.15 4.57 -18.02
CA GLN A 129 -3.18 5.39 -18.68
C GLN A 129 -3.59 6.59 -17.82
N ASP A 130 -3.80 6.37 -16.51
CA ASP A 130 -4.13 7.44 -15.58
C ASP A 130 -3.00 8.49 -15.52
N ARG A 131 -1.75 8.05 -15.34
CA ARG A 131 -0.59 8.94 -15.31
C ARG A 131 -0.38 9.68 -16.63
N ALA A 132 -0.65 9.04 -17.78
CA ALA A 132 -0.54 9.68 -19.07
C ALA A 132 -1.56 10.81 -19.25
N GLN A 133 -2.81 10.59 -18.82
CA GLN A 133 -3.84 11.65 -18.85
C GLN A 133 -3.44 12.85 -17.99
N GLN A 134 -2.93 12.60 -16.78
CA GLN A 134 -2.46 13.65 -15.87
C GLN A 134 -1.25 14.38 -16.48
N ALA A 135 -0.28 13.65 -17.04
CA ALA A 135 0.91 14.22 -17.67
C ALA A 135 0.55 15.12 -18.87
N ILE A 136 -0.39 14.67 -19.72
CA ILE A 136 -0.86 15.47 -20.87
C ILE A 136 -1.53 16.75 -20.40
N ALA A 137 -2.44 16.67 -19.42
CA ALA A 137 -3.11 17.84 -18.87
C ALA A 137 -2.13 18.85 -18.23
N GLN A 138 -1.09 18.33 -17.57
CA GLN A 138 -0.02 19.16 -16.99
C GLN A 138 0.85 19.81 -18.08
N ALA A 139 1.29 19.03 -19.07
CA ALA A 139 2.12 19.52 -20.15
C ALA A 139 1.43 20.63 -20.96
N GLN A 140 0.13 20.51 -21.20
CA GLN A 140 -0.67 21.55 -21.87
C GLN A 140 -0.67 22.88 -21.09
N ARG A 141 -0.75 22.84 -19.76
CA ARG A 141 -0.71 24.04 -18.92
C ARG A 141 0.67 24.70 -18.89
N GLU A 142 1.73 23.88 -18.98
CA GLU A 142 3.11 24.35 -18.88
C GLU A 142 3.78 24.63 -20.24
N GLY A 143 3.10 24.40 -21.36
CA GLY A 143 3.68 24.51 -22.68
C GLY A 143 4.81 23.52 -22.95
N LYS A 144 4.73 22.34 -22.34
CA LYS A 144 5.70 21.23 -22.46
C LYS A 144 5.12 20.09 -23.28
N CYS A 145 5.96 19.08 -23.57
CA CYS A 145 5.58 17.87 -24.28
C CYS A 145 5.59 16.66 -23.33
N VAL A 146 4.88 15.62 -23.72
CA VAL A 146 4.95 14.30 -23.13
C VAL A 146 5.55 13.35 -24.16
N ALA A 147 6.47 12.46 -23.76
CA ALA A 147 6.92 11.39 -24.64
C ALA A 147 6.56 10.03 -24.06
N VAL A 148 6.29 9.10 -24.97
CA VAL A 148 6.08 7.68 -24.68
C VAL A 148 7.09 6.88 -25.47
N ILE A 149 7.82 5.98 -24.79
CA ILE A 149 8.80 5.09 -25.41
C ILE A 149 8.32 3.66 -25.16
N TYR A 150 8.09 2.93 -26.26
CA TYR A 150 7.80 1.51 -26.21
C TYR A 150 9.10 0.72 -26.28
N LEU A 151 9.20 -0.33 -25.50
CA LEU A 151 10.38 -1.18 -25.38
C LEU A 151 9.95 -2.64 -25.42
N ASP A 152 10.66 -3.45 -26.20
CA ASP A 152 10.48 -4.89 -26.30
C ASP A 152 11.84 -5.60 -26.18
N LEU A 153 11.91 -6.70 -25.42
CA LEU A 153 13.13 -7.46 -25.23
C LEU A 153 13.32 -8.47 -26.37
N ASP A 154 14.24 -8.17 -27.28
CA ASP A 154 14.54 -9.07 -28.39
C ASP A 154 15.06 -10.41 -27.88
N GLY A 155 14.42 -11.49 -28.30
CA GLY A 155 14.85 -12.84 -27.93
C GLY A 155 14.32 -13.36 -26.58
N PHE A 156 13.43 -12.65 -25.92
CA PHE A 156 12.87 -13.11 -24.65
C PHE A 156 12.18 -14.48 -24.73
N LYS A 157 11.44 -14.72 -25.82
CA LYS A 157 10.81 -16.03 -26.05
C LYS A 157 11.84 -17.15 -26.12
N GLN A 158 12.99 -16.95 -26.80
CA GLN A 158 14.06 -17.95 -26.87
C GLN A 158 14.65 -18.27 -25.50
N VAL A 159 14.75 -17.27 -24.60
CA VAL A 159 15.18 -17.50 -23.22
C VAL A 159 14.19 -18.40 -22.48
N ASN A 160 12.89 -18.13 -22.59
CA ASN A 160 11.85 -18.97 -22.00
C ASN A 160 11.87 -20.41 -22.53
N ASP A 161 12.00 -20.56 -23.85
CA ASP A 161 12.00 -21.87 -24.51
C ASP A 161 13.25 -22.70 -24.16
N ALA A 162 14.41 -22.04 -23.96
CA ALA A 162 15.68 -22.70 -23.66
C ALA A 162 15.93 -22.94 -22.16
N MET A 163 15.50 -22.02 -21.30
CA MET A 163 15.86 -22.01 -19.86
C MET A 163 14.66 -22.07 -18.91
N GLY A 164 13.44 -22.06 -19.46
CA GLY A 164 12.19 -22.09 -18.68
C GLY A 164 11.71 -20.73 -18.23
N HIS A 165 10.42 -20.67 -17.89
CA HIS A 165 9.73 -19.42 -17.50
C HIS A 165 10.29 -18.78 -16.21
N ASP A 166 10.80 -19.58 -15.28
CA ASP A 166 11.40 -19.03 -14.03
C ASP A 166 12.62 -18.15 -14.31
N VAL A 167 13.44 -18.51 -15.33
CA VAL A 167 14.59 -17.70 -15.75
C VAL A 167 14.12 -16.46 -16.50
N GLY A 168 13.10 -16.59 -17.35
CA GLY A 168 12.46 -15.46 -18.00
C GLY A 168 11.86 -14.45 -17.01
N ASP A 169 11.23 -14.93 -15.96
CA ASP A 169 10.69 -14.08 -14.88
C ASP A 169 11.81 -13.33 -14.14
N GLN A 170 12.91 -14.00 -13.82
CA GLN A 170 14.08 -13.35 -13.21
C GLN A 170 14.70 -12.30 -14.14
N LEU A 171 14.75 -12.56 -15.44
CA LEU A 171 15.19 -11.60 -16.45
C LEU A 171 14.33 -10.35 -16.46
N LEU A 172 13.00 -10.49 -16.50
CA LEU A 172 12.06 -9.39 -16.49
C LEU A 172 12.18 -8.54 -15.21
N VAL A 173 12.40 -9.17 -14.05
CA VAL A 173 12.64 -8.48 -12.78
C VAL A 173 13.98 -7.72 -12.81
N GLN A 174 15.06 -8.31 -13.34
CA GLN A 174 16.32 -7.59 -13.45
C GLN A 174 16.23 -6.43 -14.45
N TRP A 175 15.55 -6.65 -15.59
CA TRP A 175 15.32 -5.61 -16.58
C TRP A 175 14.52 -4.44 -16.02
N SER A 176 13.44 -4.71 -15.30
CA SER A 176 12.63 -3.67 -14.67
C SER A 176 13.45 -2.77 -13.74
N ARG A 177 14.38 -3.35 -12.97
CA ARG A 177 15.28 -2.59 -12.08
C ARG A 177 16.26 -1.72 -12.87
N ARG A 178 16.81 -2.22 -13.99
CA ARG A 178 17.69 -1.43 -14.87
C ARG A 178 16.93 -0.25 -15.47
N LEU A 179 15.71 -0.47 -15.96
CA LEU A 179 14.88 0.60 -16.48
C LEU A 179 14.61 1.70 -15.42
N GLN A 180 14.25 1.29 -14.20
CA GLN A 180 14.01 2.24 -13.09
C GLN A 180 15.26 3.04 -12.70
N ALA A 181 16.46 2.47 -12.84
CA ALA A 181 17.70 3.15 -12.52
C ALA A 181 18.09 4.25 -13.54
N VAL A 182 17.57 4.19 -14.77
CA VAL A 182 17.86 5.16 -15.84
C VAL A 182 16.95 6.38 -15.80
N VAL A 183 15.72 6.19 -15.34
CA VAL A 183 14.67 7.20 -15.38
C VAL A 183 14.64 8.05 -14.11
N ARG A 184 14.02 9.23 -14.20
CA ARG A 184 13.81 10.12 -13.06
C ARG A 184 12.61 9.64 -12.23
N GLN A 185 12.51 10.11 -11.00
CA GLN A 185 11.38 9.82 -10.13
C GLN A 185 10.02 10.28 -10.69
N THR A 186 10.03 11.32 -11.53
CA THR A 186 8.84 11.84 -12.21
C THR A 186 8.41 11.00 -13.40
N ASP A 187 9.32 10.20 -13.97
CA ASP A 187 9.03 9.36 -15.12
C ASP A 187 8.33 8.08 -14.67
N THR A 188 7.60 7.45 -15.55
CA THR A 188 6.93 6.19 -15.25
C THR A 188 7.45 5.09 -16.15
N VAL A 189 7.94 4.01 -15.53
CA VAL A 189 8.20 2.73 -16.19
C VAL A 189 7.00 1.83 -15.95
N CYS A 190 6.43 1.27 -17.01
CA CYS A 190 5.27 0.39 -16.97
C CYS A 190 5.61 -0.92 -17.67
N ARG A 191 5.10 -2.05 -17.17
CA ARG A 191 5.04 -3.30 -17.89
C ARG A 191 3.62 -3.54 -18.37
N GLN A 192 3.44 -3.70 -19.69
CA GLN A 192 2.12 -3.96 -20.26
C GLN A 192 1.73 -5.44 -20.21
N GLY A 193 2.71 -6.32 -20.29
CA GLY A 193 2.58 -7.77 -20.28
C GLY A 193 3.71 -8.42 -21.06
N GLY A 194 4.00 -9.71 -20.83
CA GLY A 194 5.11 -10.37 -21.49
C GLY A 194 6.44 -9.64 -21.29
N ASP A 195 7.10 -9.34 -22.39
CA ASP A 195 8.36 -8.59 -22.53
C ASP A 195 8.16 -7.10 -22.92
N GLU A 196 6.90 -6.63 -23.00
CA GLU A 196 6.56 -5.27 -23.40
C GLU A 196 6.62 -4.29 -22.22
N PHE A 197 7.45 -3.25 -22.34
CA PHE A 197 7.56 -2.17 -21.40
C PHE A 197 7.26 -0.82 -22.05
N VAL A 198 6.75 0.11 -21.27
CA VAL A 198 6.45 1.48 -21.74
C VAL A 198 6.99 2.47 -20.74
N LEU A 199 7.70 3.46 -21.25
CA LEU A 199 8.10 4.62 -20.45
C LEU A 199 7.27 5.83 -20.81
N LEU A 200 6.80 6.52 -19.79
CA LEU A 200 6.15 7.81 -19.90
C LEU A 200 7.09 8.88 -19.31
N LEU A 201 7.44 9.85 -20.13
CA LEU A 201 8.28 10.99 -19.77
C LEU A 201 7.41 12.25 -19.73
N PRO A 202 6.92 12.68 -18.57
CA PRO A 202 6.12 13.89 -18.46
C PRO A 202 7.00 15.14 -18.58
N ALA A 203 6.42 16.21 -19.09
CA ALA A 203 6.98 17.55 -19.05
C ALA A 203 8.41 17.67 -19.65
N ILE A 204 8.64 17.06 -20.80
CA ILE A 204 9.89 17.24 -21.56
C ILE A 204 9.85 18.50 -22.42
N GLY A 205 11.03 19.10 -22.65
CA GLY A 205 11.17 20.33 -23.49
C GLY A 205 11.12 20.06 -24.99
N GLY A 206 11.23 18.78 -25.44
CA GLY A 206 11.19 18.42 -26.85
C GLY A 206 11.72 17.01 -27.12
N ALA A 207 11.65 16.58 -28.37
CA ALA A 207 12.01 15.21 -28.79
C ALA A 207 13.48 14.82 -28.49
N GLU A 208 14.40 15.80 -28.47
CA GLU A 208 15.82 15.55 -28.18
C GLU A 208 16.00 14.93 -26.77
N GLN A 209 15.22 15.43 -25.79
CA GLN A 209 15.29 14.89 -24.41
C GLN A 209 14.81 13.43 -24.34
N ALA A 210 13.75 13.09 -25.08
CA ALA A 210 13.30 11.70 -25.21
C ALA A 210 14.40 10.82 -25.84
N GLY A 211 15.06 11.33 -26.89
CA GLY A 211 16.18 10.64 -27.56
C GLY A 211 17.38 10.39 -26.63
N VAL A 212 17.66 11.30 -25.69
CA VAL A 212 18.71 11.10 -24.68
C VAL A 212 18.34 9.93 -23.75
N VAL A 213 17.08 9.86 -23.29
CA VAL A 213 16.61 8.76 -22.45
C VAL A 213 16.65 7.45 -23.21
N ALA A 214 16.16 7.40 -24.45
CA ALA A 214 16.18 6.21 -25.28
C ALA A 214 17.61 5.65 -25.48
N ARG A 215 18.58 6.51 -25.76
CA ARG A 215 20.00 6.09 -25.88
C ARG A 215 20.55 5.50 -24.58
N LYS A 216 20.21 6.07 -23.43
CA LYS A 216 20.62 5.54 -22.12
C LYS A 216 20.01 4.16 -21.87
N LEU A 217 18.75 3.95 -22.24
CA LEU A 217 18.08 2.65 -22.12
C LEU A 217 18.73 1.60 -23.00
N MET A 218 19.03 1.92 -24.26
CA MET A 218 19.77 1.01 -25.15
C MET A 218 21.13 0.63 -24.58
N GLN A 219 21.86 1.55 -23.94
CA GLN A 219 23.14 1.24 -23.30
C GLN A 219 23.01 0.24 -22.15
N GLN A 220 21.91 0.28 -21.41
CA GLN A 220 21.65 -0.69 -20.33
C GLN A 220 21.39 -2.11 -20.84
N CYS A 221 20.94 -2.27 -22.08
CA CYS A 221 20.80 -3.58 -22.72
C CYS A 221 22.11 -4.19 -23.16
N VAL A 222 23.14 -3.37 -23.42
CA VAL A 222 24.47 -3.89 -23.77
C VAL A 222 25.11 -4.66 -22.60
N GLU A 223 24.78 -4.29 -21.36
CA GLU A 223 25.27 -5.03 -20.19
C GLU A 223 24.58 -6.41 -20.10
N PRO A 224 25.33 -7.50 -20.10
CA PRO A 224 24.76 -8.82 -20.06
C PRO A 224 24.00 -9.07 -18.75
N PHE A 225 23.01 -9.96 -18.82
CA PHE A 225 22.31 -10.47 -17.63
C PHE A 225 22.97 -11.75 -17.14
N VAL A 226 23.21 -11.84 -15.84
CA VAL A 226 23.72 -13.07 -15.24
C VAL A 226 22.58 -13.73 -14.47
N LEU A 227 22.12 -14.87 -14.97
CA LEU A 227 20.99 -15.63 -14.42
C LEU A 227 21.41 -17.08 -14.23
N GLN A 228 21.32 -17.59 -13.03
CA GLN A 228 21.71 -18.98 -12.68
C GLN A 228 23.09 -19.40 -13.20
N GLY A 229 24.05 -18.46 -13.21
CA GLY A 229 25.43 -18.70 -13.70
C GLY A 229 25.58 -18.63 -15.22
N VAL A 230 24.52 -18.37 -15.97
CA VAL A 230 24.55 -18.18 -17.43
C VAL A 230 24.53 -16.68 -17.73
N THR A 231 25.36 -16.26 -18.67
CA THR A 231 25.44 -14.89 -19.17
C THR A 231 24.59 -14.76 -20.43
N LEU A 232 23.59 -13.88 -20.39
CA LEU A 232 22.67 -13.62 -21.50
C LEU A 232 22.87 -12.21 -22.03
N SER A 233 22.98 -12.06 -23.35
CA SER A 233 22.96 -10.76 -24.04
C SER A 233 21.70 -10.68 -24.89
N LEU A 234 20.91 -9.65 -24.69
CA LEU A 234 19.64 -9.45 -25.36
C LEU A 234 19.65 -8.10 -26.07
N GLY A 235 18.90 -8.01 -27.17
CA GLY A 235 18.61 -6.74 -27.83
C GLY A 235 17.41 -6.02 -27.20
N LEU A 236 17.23 -4.80 -27.64
CA LEU A 236 16.10 -3.94 -27.29
C LEU A 236 15.58 -3.25 -28.55
N SER A 237 14.33 -3.43 -28.83
CA SER A 237 13.63 -2.72 -29.91
C SER A 237 12.49 -1.83 -29.40
#